data_a748d26a055054782feb409444219926
#
_entry.id   a748d26a055054782feb409444219926
#
_cell.length_a   1.000
_cell.length_b   1.000
_cell.length_c   1.000
_cell.angle_alpha   90.00
_cell.angle_beta   90.00
_cell.angle_gamma   90.00
#
_symmetry.space_group_name_H-M   'P 1'
#
loop_
_entity.id
_entity.type
_entity.pdbx_description
1 polymer ?
#
loop_
_entity_poly.entity_id
_entity_poly.type
_entity_poly.pdbx_seq_one_letter_code
_entity_poly.pdbx_strand_id
1 'polypeptide(L)'
;MGNCIGRALDVGRFCYPVYELPAMSSTPDSAFWQGFRDGLPYLLVVGPFGMLFGVVATEAGLNVFEALTFSVMVIAGAAQFTALQLLQDGAPTIVVILSALAVNLRMAMYSASLTPHIGKAPMWQRAVAAYFTVDQSYAISITTFEKNPDWSVARKVSYFFGVITPVCPMWYVLTLVGAILGSAIPPEFALDFALPITFIAMIAPMLRSLPHLSAATVAVVMALVCAPLPLNLGLLVAALLGMMTGAQVELFVERRKLKQEAA
;
A
#
# COMPACT_ATOMS: atom_id res chain seq x y z
N MET A 1 4.67 -36.64 45.92
CA MET A 1 5.70 -35.59 45.88
C MET A 1 5.82 -35.16 44.44
N GLY A 2 5.05 -34.16 44.01
CA GLY A 2 5.03 -33.66 42.63
C GLY A 2 5.78 -32.33 42.55
N ASN A 3 6.72 -32.27 41.62
CA ASN A 3 7.53 -31.08 41.35
C ASN A 3 6.66 -29.92 40.84
N CYS A 4 6.56 -28.86 41.64
CA CYS A 4 6.07 -27.55 41.16
C CYS A 4 7.22 -26.84 40.46
N ILE A 5 7.24 -26.84 39.14
CA ILE A 5 8.08 -25.94 38.31
C ILE A 5 7.11 -25.04 37.53
N GLY A 6 6.85 -23.86 38.08
CA GLY A 6 6.08 -22.84 37.43
C GLY A 6 6.13 -21.58 38.30
N ARG A 7 6.46 -20.41 37.71
CA ARG A 7 6.55 -19.13 38.40
C ARG A 7 5.29 -18.86 39.23
N ALA A 8 5.44 -18.96 40.56
CA ALA A 8 4.44 -18.56 41.51
C ALA A 8 4.63 -17.06 41.82
N LEU A 9 3.59 -16.26 41.67
CA LEU A 9 3.49 -14.97 42.32
C LEU A 9 3.07 -15.23 43.77
N ASP A 10 3.96 -14.95 44.71
CA ASP A 10 3.78 -15.14 46.16
C ASP A 10 2.91 -14.00 46.72
N VAL A 11 1.64 -14.27 46.86
CA VAL A 11 0.71 -13.45 47.66
C VAL A 11 0.08 -14.34 48.69
N GLY A 12 0.76 -14.49 49.85
CA GLY A 12 0.21 -15.01 51.09
C GLY A 12 -0.49 -16.37 51.02
N ARG A 13 0.24 -17.46 51.22
CA ARG A 13 -0.17 -18.81 51.66
C ARG A 13 -1.29 -19.57 50.93
N PHE A 14 -1.70 -19.18 49.75
CA PHE A 14 -2.60 -20.01 48.92
C PHE A 14 -2.04 -20.17 47.53
N CYS A 15 -1.53 -21.36 47.18
CA CYS A 15 -1.22 -21.73 45.78
C CYS A 15 -2.54 -21.95 45.03
N TYR A 16 -2.96 -21.00 44.22
CA TYR A 16 -3.98 -21.25 43.22
C TYR A 16 -3.30 -21.81 41.97
N PRO A 17 -3.79 -22.94 41.40
CA PRO A 17 -3.33 -23.33 40.08
C PRO A 17 -3.73 -22.27 39.08
N VAL A 18 -2.73 -21.61 38.48
CA VAL A 18 -2.94 -20.80 37.29
C VAL A 18 -3.33 -21.79 36.18
N TYR A 19 -4.61 -21.92 35.92
CA TYR A 19 -5.07 -22.55 34.69
C TYR A 19 -4.60 -21.64 33.54
N GLU A 20 -3.47 -21.99 32.92
CA GLU A 20 -3.17 -21.49 31.58
C GLU A 20 -4.34 -21.93 30.70
N LEU A 21 -5.23 -21.00 30.42
CA LEU A 21 -6.24 -21.21 29.38
C LEU A 21 -5.45 -21.61 28.14
N PRO A 22 -5.73 -22.77 27.52
CA PRO A 22 -5.04 -23.17 26.32
C PRO A 22 -5.19 -22.01 25.32
N ALA A 23 -4.05 -21.49 24.86
CA ALA A 23 -4.03 -20.49 23.80
C ALA A 23 -4.93 -21.05 22.69
N MET A 24 -6.07 -20.41 22.44
CA MET A 24 -7.01 -20.83 21.42
C MET A 24 -6.20 -20.91 20.13
N SER A 25 -5.85 -22.14 19.72
CA SER A 25 -5.21 -22.41 18.44
C SER A 25 -6.23 -22.04 17.37
N SER A 26 -6.26 -20.76 17.02
CA SER A 26 -7.10 -20.33 15.92
C SER A 26 -6.59 -21.03 14.65
N THR A 27 -7.48 -21.80 14.05
CA THR A 27 -7.23 -22.51 12.79
C THR A 27 -6.85 -21.52 11.68
N PRO A 28 -6.14 -21.94 10.61
CA PRO A 28 -5.88 -21.09 9.46
C PRO A 28 -7.14 -20.41 8.90
N ASP A 29 -8.27 -21.09 8.93
CA ASP A 29 -9.57 -20.54 8.49
C ASP A 29 -10.02 -19.35 9.31
N SER A 30 -9.79 -19.34 10.62
CA SER A 30 -10.09 -18.19 11.46
C SER A 30 -9.20 -16.97 11.12
N ALA A 31 -7.94 -17.19 10.73
CA ALA A 31 -7.03 -16.14 10.32
C ALA A 31 -7.43 -15.54 8.97
N PHE A 32 -7.92 -16.34 8.03
CA PHE A 32 -8.45 -15.86 6.76
C PHE A 32 -9.62 -14.88 6.98
N TRP A 33 -10.61 -15.28 7.76
CA TRP A 33 -11.77 -14.44 8.04
C TRP A 33 -11.42 -13.19 8.86
N GLN A 34 -10.41 -13.29 9.71
CA GLN A 34 -9.87 -12.11 10.40
C GLN A 34 -9.27 -11.13 9.37
N GLY A 35 -8.39 -11.61 8.48
CA GLY A 35 -7.81 -10.79 7.42
C GLY A 35 -8.87 -10.19 6.50
N PHE A 36 -9.89 -10.96 6.13
CA PHE A 36 -11.00 -10.47 5.31
C PHE A 36 -11.73 -9.28 5.98
N ARG A 37 -12.04 -9.38 7.27
CA ARG A 37 -12.69 -8.30 8.03
C ARG A 37 -11.80 -7.07 8.16
N ASP A 38 -10.50 -7.27 8.38
CA ASP A 38 -9.52 -6.19 8.52
C ASP A 38 -9.30 -5.47 7.17
N GLY A 39 -9.51 -6.16 6.03
CA GLY A 39 -9.46 -5.61 4.69
C GLY A 39 -10.71 -4.80 4.28
N LEU A 40 -11.89 -5.11 4.81
CA LEU A 40 -13.15 -4.48 4.42
C LEU A 40 -13.17 -2.95 4.50
N PRO A 41 -12.67 -2.29 5.57
CA PRO A 41 -12.70 -0.83 5.66
C PRO A 41 -11.95 -0.13 4.52
N TYR A 42 -10.96 -0.79 3.94
CA TYR A 42 -10.16 -0.23 2.85
C TYR A 42 -10.91 -0.17 1.53
N LEU A 43 -12.05 -0.86 1.40
CA LEU A 43 -12.91 -0.75 0.23
C LEU A 43 -13.44 0.67 0.03
N LEU A 44 -13.62 1.44 1.10
CA LEU A 44 -14.04 2.84 1.04
C LEU A 44 -13.01 3.74 0.36
N VAL A 45 -11.74 3.35 0.38
CA VAL A 45 -10.65 4.07 -0.28
C VAL A 45 -10.36 3.48 -1.65
N VAL A 46 -10.21 2.16 -1.72
CA VAL A 46 -9.86 1.43 -2.95
C VAL A 46 -10.97 1.54 -3.99
N GLY A 47 -12.22 1.55 -3.55
CA GLY A 47 -13.38 1.56 -4.43
C GLY A 47 -13.47 2.81 -5.31
N PRO A 48 -13.61 4.00 -4.74
CA PRO A 48 -13.65 5.24 -5.52
C PRO A 48 -12.41 5.42 -6.39
N PHE A 49 -11.24 5.00 -5.87
CA PHE A 49 -9.98 5.15 -6.58
C PHE A 49 -9.86 4.23 -7.80
N GLY A 50 -10.32 2.97 -7.70
CA GLY A 50 -10.39 2.04 -8.82
C GLY A 50 -11.39 2.48 -9.88
N MET A 51 -12.56 2.98 -9.45
CA MET A 51 -13.58 3.50 -10.36
C MET A 51 -13.08 4.72 -11.13
N LEU A 52 -12.41 5.65 -10.43
CA LEU A 52 -11.82 6.82 -11.06
C LEU A 52 -10.73 6.46 -12.05
N PHE A 53 -9.88 5.45 -11.76
CA PHE A 53 -8.91 4.97 -12.74
C PHE A 53 -9.60 4.51 -14.02
N GLY A 54 -10.71 3.76 -13.91
CA GLY A 54 -11.49 3.32 -15.07
C GLY A 54 -12.01 4.49 -15.92
N VAL A 55 -12.59 5.51 -15.27
CA VAL A 55 -13.07 6.72 -15.96
C VAL A 55 -11.93 7.43 -16.69
N VAL A 56 -10.85 7.76 -15.98
CA VAL A 56 -9.72 8.53 -16.55
C VAL A 56 -8.99 7.73 -17.64
N ALA A 57 -8.92 6.40 -17.52
CA ALA A 57 -8.33 5.55 -18.55
C ALA A 57 -9.11 5.63 -19.87
N THR A 58 -10.44 5.62 -19.83
CA THR A 58 -11.26 5.75 -21.03
C THR A 58 -11.24 7.16 -21.60
N GLU A 59 -11.17 8.19 -20.80
CA GLU A 59 -10.95 9.57 -21.24
C GLU A 59 -9.59 9.78 -21.90
N ALA A 60 -8.57 9.08 -21.41
CA ALA A 60 -7.24 9.04 -22.06
C ALA A 60 -7.23 8.28 -23.39
N GLY A 61 -8.37 7.79 -23.85
CA GLY A 61 -8.53 7.10 -25.14
C GLY A 61 -8.36 5.57 -25.07
N LEU A 62 -8.18 4.97 -23.89
CA LEU A 62 -8.19 3.53 -23.75
C LEU A 62 -9.62 3.00 -23.85
N ASN A 63 -9.80 1.87 -24.55
CA ASN A 63 -11.09 1.19 -24.49
C ASN A 63 -11.25 0.42 -23.16
N VAL A 64 -12.50 0.01 -22.84
CA VAL A 64 -12.81 -0.68 -21.57
C VAL A 64 -11.96 -1.93 -21.35
N PHE A 65 -11.67 -2.69 -22.41
CA PHE A 65 -10.83 -3.90 -22.33
C PHE A 65 -9.37 -3.55 -22.03
N GLU A 66 -8.83 -2.50 -22.65
CA GLU A 66 -7.47 -2.01 -22.41
C GLU A 66 -7.32 -1.49 -20.98
N ALA A 67 -8.29 -0.71 -20.49
CA ALA A 67 -8.29 -0.21 -19.11
C ALA A 67 -8.30 -1.35 -18.09
N LEU A 68 -9.14 -2.38 -18.33
CA LEU A 68 -9.19 -3.55 -17.46
C LEU A 68 -7.91 -4.40 -17.56
N THR A 69 -7.38 -4.61 -18.77
CA THR A 69 -6.12 -5.33 -18.99
C THR A 69 -4.97 -4.62 -18.26
N PHE A 70 -4.93 -3.29 -18.34
CA PHE A 70 -3.94 -2.50 -17.61
C PHE A 70 -4.06 -2.74 -16.10
N SER A 71 -5.26 -2.74 -15.54
CA SER A 71 -5.47 -3.02 -14.12
C SER A 71 -5.07 -4.43 -13.71
N VAL A 72 -5.28 -5.42 -14.56
CA VAL A 72 -4.86 -6.81 -14.30
C VAL A 72 -3.34 -6.96 -14.42
N MET A 73 -2.71 -6.34 -15.41
CA MET A 73 -1.27 -6.45 -15.59
C MET A 73 -0.46 -5.67 -14.54
N VAL A 74 -1.01 -4.54 -14.08
CA VAL A 74 -0.34 -3.64 -13.13
C VAL A 74 -1.32 -3.31 -12.00
N ILE A 75 -1.39 -4.14 -10.97
CA ILE A 75 -2.23 -3.93 -9.79
C ILE A 75 -1.61 -2.89 -8.84
N ALA A 76 -1.35 -1.68 -9.33
CA ALA A 76 -0.70 -0.61 -8.58
C ALA A 76 -1.22 0.75 -9.03
N GLY A 77 -2.25 1.25 -8.35
CA GLY A 77 -2.96 2.47 -8.74
C GLY A 77 -2.03 3.65 -9.06
N ALA A 78 -1.07 3.98 -8.20
CA ALA A 78 -0.17 5.10 -8.45
C ALA A 78 0.68 4.92 -9.72
N ALA A 79 1.18 3.71 -10.00
CA ALA A 79 1.93 3.44 -11.23
C ALA A 79 1.03 3.51 -12.47
N GLN A 80 -0.23 3.05 -12.35
CA GLN A 80 -1.20 3.11 -13.43
C GLN A 80 -1.55 4.57 -13.80
N PHE A 81 -1.84 5.41 -12.80
CA PHE A 81 -2.10 6.83 -13.03
C PHE A 81 -0.87 7.57 -13.59
N THR A 82 0.34 7.28 -13.07
CA THR A 82 1.58 7.87 -13.60
C THR A 82 1.80 7.49 -15.06
N ALA A 83 1.61 6.21 -15.39
CA ALA A 83 1.76 5.75 -16.77
C ALA A 83 0.71 6.40 -17.69
N LEU A 84 -0.54 6.48 -17.22
CA LEU A 84 -1.64 7.08 -17.98
C LEU A 84 -1.39 8.57 -18.26
N GLN A 85 -0.94 9.32 -17.25
CA GLN A 85 -0.58 10.74 -17.42
C GLN A 85 0.54 10.92 -18.45
N LEU A 86 1.60 10.12 -18.34
CA LEU A 86 2.71 10.20 -19.29
C LEU A 86 2.31 9.81 -20.73
N LEU A 87 1.36 8.87 -20.87
CA LEU A 87 0.78 8.53 -22.17
C LEU A 87 0.00 9.70 -22.76
N GLN A 88 -0.81 10.40 -21.96
CA GLN A 88 -1.55 11.59 -22.38
C GLN A 88 -0.61 12.75 -22.74
N ASP A 89 0.51 12.91 -22.03
CA ASP A 89 1.55 13.90 -22.33
C ASP A 89 2.39 13.53 -23.58
N GLY A 90 2.10 12.41 -24.23
CA GLY A 90 2.84 11.96 -25.43
C GLY A 90 4.27 11.51 -25.14
N ALA A 91 4.58 11.11 -23.90
CA ALA A 91 5.91 10.66 -23.53
C ALA A 91 6.28 9.36 -24.27
N PRO A 92 7.58 9.16 -24.63
CA PRO A 92 8.04 7.92 -25.24
C PRO A 92 7.70 6.70 -24.35
N THR A 93 7.26 5.60 -24.96
CA THR A 93 6.84 4.38 -24.26
C THR A 93 7.88 3.89 -23.24
N ILE A 94 9.16 4.00 -23.54
CA ILE A 94 10.23 3.61 -22.62
C ILE A 94 10.24 4.45 -21.34
N VAL A 95 9.93 5.75 -21.44
CA VAL A 95 9.83 6.66 -20.29
C VAL A 95 8.62 6.29 -19.44
N VAL A 96 7.49 5.99 -20.08
CA VAL A 96 6.27 5.52 -19.38
C VAL A 96 6.56 4.26 -18.57
N ILE A 97 7.18 3.25 -19.19
CA ILE A 97 7.52 1.98 -18.55
C ILE A 97 8.49 2.19 -17.38
N LEU A 98 9.59 2.93 -17.61
CA LEU A 98 10.59 3.18 -16.57
C LEU A 98 10.01 3.96 -15.39
N SER A 99 9.16 4.95 -15.65
CA SER A 99 8.49 5.73 -14.60
C SER A 99 7.51 4.87 -13.79
N ALA A 100 6.70 4.06 -14.45
CA ALA A 100 5.81 3.13 -13.79
C ALA A 100 6.56 2.11 -12.92
N LEU A 101 7.68 1.56 -13.42
CA LEU A 101 8.55 0.67 -12.66
C LEU A 101 9.18 1.39 -11.46
N ALA A 102 9.65 2.62 -11.63
CA ALA A 102 10.22 3.42 -10.53
C ALA A 102 9.20 3.64 -9.42
N VAL A 103 7.96 4.01 -9.74
CA VAL A 103 6.86 4.14 -8.78
C VAL A 103 6.57 2.80 -8.08
N ASN A 104 6.70 1.69 -8.80
CA ASN A 104 6.45 0.33 -8.28
C ASN A 104 7.61 -0.27 -7.48
N LEU A 105 8.80 0.37 -7.41
CA LEU A 105 9.91 -0.12 -6.56
C LEU A 105 9.51 -0.29 -5.09
N ARG A 106 8.54 0.48 -4.60
CA ARG A 106 7.97 0.31 -3.26
C ARG A 106 7.41 -1.11 -3.02
N MET A 107 6.85 -1.76 -4.06
CA MET A 107 6.34 -3.13 -3.96
C MET A 107 7.47 -4.14 -3.73
N ALA A 108 8.66 -3.89 -4.28
CA ALA A 108 9.85 -4.69 -3.99
C ALA A 108 10.28 -4.55 -2.53
N MET A 109 10.22 -3.33 -1.95
CA MET A 109 10.49 -3.10 -0.53
C MET A 109 9.46 -3.81 0.36
N TYR A 110 8.18 -3.75 0.01
CA TYR A 110 7.13 -4.46 0.75
C TYR A 110 7.34 -5.98 0.71
N SER A 111 7.69 -6.53 -0.45
CA SER A 111 7.99 -7.94 -0.60
C SER A 111 9.22 -8.35 0.22
N ALA A 112 10.26 -7.52 0.26
CA ALA A 112 11.44 -7.75 1.09
C ALA A 112 11.07 -7.75 2.59
N SER A 113 10.26 -6.79 3.04
CA SER A 113 9.79 -6.67 4.42
C SER A 113 8.87 -7.83 4.84
N LEU A 114 8.06 -8.38 3.93
CA LEU A 114 7.20 -9.54 4.19
C LEU A 114 7.97 -10.87 4.19
N THR A 115 9.15 -10.93 3.59
CA THR A 115 9.95 -12.16 3.44
C THR A 115 10.23 -12.87 4.77
N PRO A 116 10.60 -12.23 5.89
CA PRO A 116 10.80 -12.89 7.19
C PRO A 116 9.53 -13.60 7.70
N HIS A 117 8.35 -13.13 7.31
CA HIS A 117 7.07 -13.62 7.80
C HIS A 117 6.48 -14.74 6.95
N ILE A 118 6.50 -14.59 5.62
CA ILE A 118 5.86 -15.52 4.68
C ILE A 118 6.83 -16.18 3.68
N GLY A 119 8.12 -15.85 3.72
CA GLY A 119 9.11 -16.33 2.77
C GLY A 119 9.37 -17.85 2.81
N LYS A 120 8.99 -18.55 3.89
CA LYS A 120 9.05 -20.01 4.01
C LYS A 120 7.82 -20.71 3.39
N ALA A 121 6.85 -19.98 2.88
CA ALA A 121 5.67 -20.55 2.22
C ALA A 121 6.05 -21.19 0.87
N PRO A 122 5.22 -22.12 0.35
CA PRO A 122 5.39 -22.71 -0.98
C PRO A 122 5.52 -21.63 -2.07
N MET A 123 6.30 -21.91 -3.12
CA MET A 123 6.63 -20.93 -4.15
C MET A 123 5.40 -20.31 -4.82
N TRP A 124 4.38 -21.11 -5.10
CA TRP A 124 3.16 -20.63 -5.72
C TRP A 124 2.40 -19.61 -4.82
N GLN A 125 2.35 -19.86 -3.50
CA GLN A 125 1.73 -18.93 -2.54
C GLN A 125 2.51 -17.61 -2.48
N ARG A 126 3.84 -17.68 -2.51
CA ARG A 126 4.70 -16.52 -2.55
C ARG A 126 4.53 -15.71 -3.83
N ALA A 127 4.42 -16.39 -4.97
CA ALA A 127 4.19 -15.74 -6.27
C ALA A 127 2.84 -15.00 -6.31
N VAL A 128 1.78 -15.67 -5.85
CA VAL A 128 0.44 -15.05 -5.76
C VAL A 128 0.44 -13.91 -4.74
N ALA A 129 1.07 -14.08 -3.57
CA ALA A 129 1.19 -13.01 -2.58
C ALA A 129 1.95 -11.81 -3.13
N ALA A 130 3.06 -12.03 -3.86
CA ALA A 130 3.84 -10.96 -4.47
C ALA A 130 3.03 -10.16 -5.50
N TYR A 131 2.24 -10.83 -6.34
CA TYR A 131 1.36 -10.17 -7.30
C TYR A 131 0.30 -9.30 -6.61
N PHE A 132 -0.32 -9.80 -5.53
CA PHE A 132 -1.34 -9.08 -4.77
C PHE A 132 -0.80 -8.22 -3.62
N THR A 133 0.52 -8.02 -3.54
CA THR A 133 1.10 -7.09 -2.58
C THR A 133 0.85 -5.66 -3.07
N VAL A 134 -0.08 -4.98 -2.40
CA VAL A 134 -0.41 -3.57 -2.58
C VAL A 134 -0.27 -2.83 -1.24
N ASP A 135 -0.31 -1.51 -1.24
CA ASP A 135 -0.11 -0.68 -0.04
C ASP A 135 -0.97 -1.15 1.14
N GLN A 136 -2.25 -1.42 0.89
CA GLN A 136 -3.21 -1.82 1.90
C GLN A 136 -2.91 -3.23 2.44
N SER A 137 -2.65 -4.19 1.54
CA SER A 137 -2.37 -5.57 1.94
C SER A 137 -1.07 -5.66 2.75
N TYR A 138 -0.06 -4.88 2.37
CA TYR A 138 1.19 -4.78 3.12
C TYR A 138 0.97 -4.17 4.50
N ALA A 139 0.38 -2.97 4.58
CA ALA A 139 0.24 -2.22 5.82
C ALA A 139 -0.56 -2.99 6.88
N ILE A 140 -1.66 -3.63 6.48
CA ILE A 140 -2.49 -4.42 7.38
C ILE A 140 -1.73 -5.67 7.84
N SER A 141 -1.10 -6.37 6.90
CA SER A 141 -0.44 -7.64 7.19
C SER A 141 0.80 -7.46 8.06
N ILE A 142 1.68 -6.51 7.74
CA ILE A 142 2.90 -6.31 8.51
C ILE A 142 2.59 -5.91 9.95
N THR A 143 1.65 -4.99 10.16
CA THR A 143 1.22 -4.55 11.50
C THR A 143 0.67 -5.71 12.32
N THR A 144 -0.08 -6.61 11.69
CA THR A 144 -0.63 -7.79 12.38
C THR A 144 0.43 -8.85 12.65
N PHE A 145 1.38 -9.05 11.73
CA PHE A 145 2.46 -10.02 11.90
C PHE A 145 3.45 -9.61 12.99
N GLU A 146 3.73 -8.31 13.13
CA GLU A 146 4.56 -7.78 14.21
C GLU A 146 3.90 -7.92 15.58
N LYS A 147 2.58 -7.75 15.66
CA LYS A 147 1.82 -7.98 16.90
C LYS A 147 1.70 -9.46 17.27
N ASN A 148 1.85 -10.36 16.30
CA ASN A 148 1.69 -11.80 16.49
C ASN A 148 2.90 -12.57 15.93
N PRO A 149 4.09 -12.42 16.53
CA PRO A 149 5.33 -13.04 16.04
C PRO A 149 5.22 -14.57 16.01
N ASP A 150 4.50 -15.16 16.97
CA ASP A 150 4.35 -16.61 17.18
C ASP A 150 3.43 -17.31 16.17
N TRP A 151 2.78 -16.54 15.29
CA TRP A 151 1.95 -17.16 14.25
C TRP A 151 2.78 -18.01 13.29
N SER A 152 2.28 -19.20 13.01
CA SER A 152 2.87 -20.06 11.97
C SER A 152 2.82 -19.39 10.59
N VAL A 153 3.74 -19.76 9.71
CA VAL A 153 3.78 -19.23 8.34
C VAL A 153 2.46 -19.48 7.61
N ALA A 154 1.87 -20.66 7.77
CA ALA A 154 0.59 -21.00 7.16
C ALA A 154 -0.54 -20.06 7.62
N ARG A 155 -0.55 -19.69 8.92
CA ARG A 155 -1.51 -18.74 9.46
C ARG A 155 -1.31 -17.32 8.94
N LYS A 156 -0.06 -16.87 8.84
CA LYS A 156 0.28 -15.55 8.25
C LYS A 156 -0.13 -15.47 6.79
N VAL A 157 0.13 -16.51 6.02
CA VAL A 157 -0.28 -16.60 4.61
C VAL A 157 -1.81 -16.61 4.47
N SER A 158 -2.51 -17.38 5.30
CA SER A 158 -3.98 -17.42 5.30
C SER A 158 -4.57 -16.03 5.62
N TYR A 159 -4.01 -15.33 6.61
CA TYR A 159 -4.40 -13.96 6.94
C TYR A 159 -4.17 -13.00 5.76
N PHE A 160 -3.00 -13.04 5.12
CA PHE A 160 -2.68 -12.21 3.96
C PHE A 160 -3.69 -12.42 2.83
N PHE A 161 -4.00 -13.68 2.51
CA PHE A 161 -5.03 -14.00 1.50
C PHE A 161 -6.42 -13.53 1.91
N GLY A 162 -6.74 -13.55 3.20
CA GLY A 162 -7.96 -12.94 3.72
C GLY A 162 -8.04 -11.46 3.41
N VAL A 163 -6.95 -10.70 3.66
CA VAL A 163 -6.91 -9.25 3.41
C VAL A 163 -7.07 -8.90 1.92
N ILE A 164 -6.39 -9.62 1.03
CA ILE A 164 -6.45 -9.31 -0.41
C ILE A 164 -7.79 -9.67 -1.07
N THR A 165 -8.51 -10.63 -0.51
CA THR A 165 -9.76 -11.15 -1.11
C THR A 165 -10.84 -10.08 -1.29
N PRO A 166 -11.15 -9.17 -0.35
CA PRO A 166 -12.06 -8.07 -0.62
C PRO A 166 -11.42 -6.95 -1.43
N VAL A 167 -10.13 -6.65 -1.24
CA VAL A 167 -9.47 -5.46 -1.78
C VAL A 167 -9.19 -5.58 -3.28
N CYS A 168 -8.53 -6.66 -3.70
CA CYS A 168 -8.04 -6.77 -5.07
C CYS A 168 -9.14 -7.04 -6.11
N PRO A 169 -10.10 -7.96 -5.90
CA PRO A 169 -11.20 -8.12 -6.84
C PRO A 169 -12.07 -6.87 -6.98
N MET A 170 -12.29 -6.14 -5.88
CA MET A 170 -13.06 -4.90 -5.92
C MET A 170 -12.38 -3.83 -6.77
N TRP A 171 -11.05 -3.76 -6.76
CA TRP A 171 -10.29 -2.89 -7.66
C TRP A 171 -10.64 -3.15 -9.13
N TYR A 172 -10.65 -4.42 -9.57
CA TYR A 172 -10.98 -4.77 -10.96
C TYR A 172 -12.44 -4.47 -11.31
N VAL A 173 -13.35 -4.84 -10.40
CA VAL A 173 -14.79 -4.60 -10.60
C VAL A 173 -15.05 -3.10 -10.73
N LEU A 174 -14.49 -2.28 -9.88
CA LEU A 174 -14.73 -0.84 -9.90
C LEU A 174 -13.95 -0.14 -11.02
N THR A 175 -12.78 -0.64 -11.44
CA THR A 175 -12.16 -0.22 -12.70
C THR A 175 -13.07 -0.48 -13.89
N LEU A 176 -13.67 -1.66 -13.97
CA LEU A 176 -14.61 -1.99 -15.05
C LEU A 176 -15.84 -1.07 -15.03
N VAL A 177 -16.43 -0.87 -13.86
CA VAL A 177 -17.58 0.04 -13.70
C VAL A 177 -17.18 1.46 -14.12
N GLY A 178 -16.03 1.94 -13.66
CA GLY A 178 -15.52 3.26 -14.02
C GLY A 178 -15.25 3.41 -15.51
N ALA A 179 -14.68 2.40 -16.15
CA ALA A 179 -14.43 2.41 -17.60
C ALA A 179 -15.71 2.41 -18.43
N ILE A 180 -16.74 1.67 -18.00
CA ILE A 180 -18.06 1.70 -18.65
C ILE A 180 -18.72 3.07 -18.47
N LEU A 181 -18.68 3.64 -17.27
CA LEU A 181 -19.25 4.95 -16.99
C LEU A 181 -18.50 6.06 -17.75
N GLY A 182 -17.15 6.02 -17.74
CA GLY A 182 -16.31 6.97 -18.44
C GLY A 182 -16.54 6.98 -19.95
N SER A 183 -16.74 5.81 -20.57
CA SER A 183 -17.05 5.71 -21.99
C SER A 183 -18.43 6.30 -22.37
N ALA A 184 -19.30 6.52 -21.39
CA ALA A 184 -20.61 7.13 -21.58
C ALA A 184 -20.63 8.65 -21.33
N ILE A 185 -19.55 9.22 -20.78
CA ILE A 185 -19.44 10.66 -20.51
C ILE A 185 -19.09 11.40 -21.82
N PRO A 186 -19.88 12.41 -22.24
CA PRO A 186 -19.54 13.20 -23.42
C PRO A 186 -18.19 13.93 -23.25
N PRO A 187 -17.37 14.02 -24.31
CA PRO A 187 -16.04 14.68 -24.26
C PRO A 187 -16.07 16.16 -23.83
N GLU A 188 -17.25 16.79 -23.88
CA GLU A 188 -17.46 18.19 -23.51
C GLU A 188 -17.33 18.43 -21.98
N PHE A 189 -17.46 17.38 -21.19
CA PHE A 189 -17.22 17.43 -19.73
C PHE A 189 -15.75 17.19 -19.39
N ALA A 190 -14.83 17.87 -20.07
CA ALA A 190 -13.39 17.75 -19.88
C ALA A 190 -13.03 17.50 -18.39
N LEU A 191 -12.71 16.26 -18.04
CA LEU A 191 -12.26 15.88 -16.68
C LEU A 191 -10.74 16.08 -16.53
N ASP A 192 -10.14 17.01 -17.26
CA ASP A 192 -8.71 17.30 -17.25
C ASP A 192 -8.15 17.52 -15.83
N PHE A 193 -9.01 17.99 -14.93
CA PHE A 193 -8.67 18.17 -13.51
C PHE A 193 -8.96 16.95 -12.62
N ALA A 194 -9.61 15.91 -13.13
CA ALA A 194 -9.97 14.74 -12.31
C ALA A 194 -8.72 14.02 -11.78
N LEU A 195 -7.71 13.85 -12.62
CA LEU A 195 -6.43 13.22 -12.26
C LEU A 195 -5.68 14.03 -11.20
N PRO A 196 -5.37 15.32 -11.38
CA PRO A 196 -4.71 16.13 -10.36
C PRO A 196 -5.48 16.17 -9.03
N ILE A 197 -6.80 16.37 -9.06
CA ILE A 197 -7.64 16.40 -7.85
C ILE A 197 -7.56 15.07 -7.10
N THR A 198 -7.55 13.95 -7.82
CA THR A 198 -7.46 12.62 -7.22
C THR A 198 -6.13 12.41 -6.52
N PHE A 199 -5.03 12.80 -7.16
CA PHE A 199 -3.72 12.71 -6.51
C PHE A 199 -3.66 13.58 -5.25
N ILE A 200 -4.19 14.79 -5.29
CA ILE A 200 -4.26 15.66 -4.11
C ILE A 200 -5.11 15.00 -3.01
N ALA A 201 -6.29 14.49 -3.34
CA ALA A 201 -7.18 13.82 -2.39
C ALA A 201 -6.54 12.56 -1.76
N MET A 202 -5.72 11.83 -2.52
CA MET A 202 -5.00 10.67 -2.03
C MET A 202 -3.81 11.04 -1.13
N ILE A 203 -3.06 12.08 -1.49
CA ILE A 203 -1.85 12.49 -0.78
C ILE A 203 -2.18 13.29 0.48
N ALA A 204 -3.21 14.14 0.45
CA ALA A 204 -3.56 15.03 1.56
C ALA A 204 -3.73 14.30 2.92
N PRO A 205 -4.41 13.15 3.02
CA PRO A 205 -4.51 12.40 4.28
C PRO A 205 -3.19 11.81 4.77
N MET A 206 -2.19 11.67 3.89
CA MET A 206 -0.87 11.13 4.25
C MET A 206 0.06 12.21 4.82
N LEU A 207 -0.20 13.48 4.57
CA LEU A 207 0.60 14.62 5.04
C LEU A 207 0.33 14.94 6.51
N ARG A 208 0.61 14.00 7.41
CA ARG A 208 0.30 14.12 8.85
C ARG A 208 1.50 14.45 9.74
N SER A 209 2.70 14.45 9.21
CA SER A 209 3.93 14.69 9.97
C SER A 209 4.81 15.73 9.31
N LEU A 210 5.69 16.37 10.10
CA LEU A 210 6.65 17.35 9.59
C LEU A 210 7.56 16.78 8.49
N PRO A 211 8.09 15.54 8.59
CA PRO A 211 8.83 14.92 7.48
C PRO A 211 8.02 14.83 6.19
N HIS A 212 6.76 14.39 6.26
CA HIS A 212 5.90 14.27 5.08
C HIS A 212 5.60 15.64 4.45
N LEU A 213 5.30 16.64 5.28
CA LEU A 213 5.02 17.99 4.79
C LEU A 213 6.25 18.63 4.15
N SER A 214 7.43 18.47 4.76
CA SER A 214 8.68 18.98 4.20
C SER A 214 9.06 18.31 2.88
N ALA A 215 8.90 16.98 2.81
CA ALA A 215 9.11 16.21 1.58
C ALA A 215 8.19 16.69 0.46
N ALA A 216 6.89 16.83 0.73
CA ALA A 216 5.91 17.30 -0.24
C ALA A 216 6.20 18.74 -0.71
N THR A 217 6.51 19.65 0.21
CA THR A 217 6.83 21.04 -0.13
C THR A 217 8.05 21.14 -1.04
N VAL A 218 9.13 20.42 -0.70
CA VAL A 218 10.36 20.40 -1.53
C VAL A 218 10.08 19.76 -2.89
N ALA A 219 9.33 18.67 -2.93
CA ALA A 219 8.97 18.01 -4.18
C ALA A 219 8.18 18.94 -5.11
N VAL A 220 7.18 19.66 -4.59
CA VAL A 220 6.38 20.62 -5.36
C VAL A 220 7.25 21.77 -5.88
N VAL A 221 8.05 22.39 -5.00
CA VAL A 221 8.93 23.52 -5.41
C VAL A 221 9.92 23.05 -6.47
N MET A 222 10.56 21.90 -6.27
CA MET A 222 11.54 21.38 -7.23
C MET A 222 10.90 20.92 -8.54
N ALA A 223 9.67 20.39 -8.52
CA ALA A 223 8.93 20.07 -9.73
C ALA A 223 8.67 21.32 -10.58
N LEU A 224 8.29 22.43 -9.94
CA LEU A 224 8.08 23.72 -10.62
C LEU A 224 9.39 24.32 -11.15
N VAL A 225 10.46 24.30 -10.36
CA VAL A 225 11.78 24.81 -10.77
C VAL A 225 12.39 23.99 -11.90
N CYS A 226 12.23 22.68 -11.86
CA CYS A 226 12.76 21.75 -12.86
C CYS A 226 11.78 21.45 -14.01
N ALA A 227 10.62 22.12 -14.06
CA ALA A 227 9.64 21.96 -15.14
C ALA A 227 10.21 22.14 -16.57
N PRO A 228 11.19 23.03 -16.82
CA PRO A 228 11.77 23.19 -18.16
C PRO A 228 12.65 22.02 -18.62
N LEU A 229 12.94 21.05 -17.75
CA LEU A 229 13.80 19.91 -18.14
C LEU A 229 13.08 18.97 -19.12
N PRO A 230 13.77 18.54 -20.19
CA PRO A 230 13.19 17.64 -21.19
C PRO A 230 12.86 16.26 -20.57
N LEU A 231 11.92 15.53 -21.20
CA LEU A 231 11.54 14.15 -20.84
C LEU A 231 10.97 14.01 -19.43
N ASN A 232 10.38 15.07 -18.87
CA ASN A 232 9.85 15.07 -17.49
C ASN A 232 10.89 14.68 -16.42
N LEU A 233 12.19 14.81 -16.70
CA LEU A 233 13.26 14.55 -15.75
C LEU A 233 13.14 15.41 -14.50
N GLY A 234 12.51 16.58 -14.60
CA GLY A 234 12.23 17.45 -13.46
C GLY A 234 11.43 16.74 -12.35
N LEU A 235 10.50 15.87 -12.69
CA LEU A 235 9.73 15.08 -11.71
C LEU A 235 10.60 14.08 -10.96
N LEU A 236 11.54 13.43 -11.65
CA LEU A 236 12.47 12.48 -11.01
C LEU A 236 13.40 13.21 -10.04
N VAL A 237 13.94 14.36 -10.45
CA VAL A 237 14.77 15.22 -9.58
C VAL A 237 13.98 15.69 -8.36
N ALA A 238 12.75 16.17 -8.58
CA ALA A 238 11.88 16.62 -7.51
C ALA A 238 11.53 15.50 -6.52
N ALA A 239 11.25 14.31 -7.01
CA ALA A 239 10.98 13.15 -6.18
C ALA A 239 12.19 12.76 -5.31
N LEU A 240 13.38 12.69 -5.91
CA LEU A 240 14.62 12.38 -5.17
C LEU A 240 14.92 13.41 -4.09
N LEU A 241 14.84 14.70 -4.41
CA LEU A 241 15.10 15.77 -3.45
C LEU A 241 14.03 15.81 -2.35
N GLY A 242 12.77 15.58 -2.69
CA GLY A 242 11.68 15.45 -1.71
C GLY A 242 11.92 14.29 -0.74
N MET A 243 12.26 13.11 -1.24
CA MET A 243 12.56 11.94 -0.40
C MET A 243 13.78 12.19 0.50
N MET A 244 14.86 12.76 -0.03
CA MET A 244 16.05 13.08 0.75
C MET A 244 15.72 14.07 1.87
N THR A 245 14.93 15.10 1.58
CA THR A 245 14.52 16.10 2.59
C THR A 245 13.65 15.45 3.66
N GLY A 246 12.67 14.63 3.27
CA GLY A 246 11.82 13.91 4.21
C GLY A 246 12.62 13.03 5.17
N ALA A 247 13.54 12.23 4.64
CA ALA A 247 14.43 11.38 5.44
C ALA A 247 15.33 12.18 6.40
N GLN A 248 15.88 13.32 5.96
CA GLN A 248 16.71 14.17 6.84
C GLN A 248 15.89 14.79 7.98
N VAL A 249 14.68 15.27 7.68
CA VAL A 249 13.79 15.84 8.69
C VAL A 249 13.34 14.77 9.68
N GLU A 250 13.06 13.55 9.23
CA GLU A 250 12.68 12.41 10.08
C GLU A 250 13.82 12.10 11.07
N LEU A 251 15.04 11.92 10.58
CA LEU A 251 16.22 11.70 11.41
C LEU A 251 16.45 12.83 12.43
N PHE A 252 16.19 14.08 12.02
CA PHE A 252 16.34 15.22 12.92
C PHE A 252 15.27 15.21 14.03
N VAL A 253 14.03 14.92 13.70
CA VAL A 253 12.91 14.83 14.67
C VAL A 253 13.14 13.67 15.63
N GLU A 254 13.59 12.53 15.16
CA GLU A 254 13.87 11.35 15.97
C GLU A 254 15.03 11.61 16.95
N ARG A 255 16.13 12.19 16.48
CA ARG A 255 17.24 12.59 17.35
C ARG A 255 16.84 13.60 18.43
N ARG A 256 15.88 14.51 18.14
CA ARG A 256 15.35 15.43 19.14
C ARG A 256 14.52 14.72 20.21
N LYS A 257 13.68 13.75 19.82
CA LYS A 257 12.89 12.95 20.76
C LYS A 257 13.77 12.16 21.71
N LEU A 258 14.79 11.46 21.18
CA LEU A 258 15.76 10.70 21.98
C LEU A 258 16.54 11.58 22.98
N LYS A 259 16.87 12.82 22.62
CA LYS A 259 17.51 13.76 23.53
C LYS A 259 16.58 14.28 24.64
N GLN A 260 15.28 14.37 24.37
CA GLN A 260 14.28 14.78 25.37
C GLN A 260 13.94 13.65 26.35
N GLU A 261 14.00 12.39 25.90
CA GLU A 261 13.79 11.21 26.75
C GLU A 261 15.02 10.90 27.63
N ALA A 262 16.22 11.38 27.24
CA ALA A 262 17.46 11.20 27.98
C ALA A 262 17.80 12.33 28.98
N ALA A 263 17.00 13.41 29.01
CA ALA A 263 17.15 14.58 29.88
C ALA A 263 16.09 14.59 30.98
#